data_682bf3760a5029d11fbab15a613b4c91
#
_entry.id   682bf3760a5029d11fbab15a613b4c91
#
_cell.length_a   1.000
_cell.length_b   1.000
_cell.length_c   1.000
_cell.angle_alpha   90.00
_cell.angle_beta   90.00
_cell.angle_gamma   90.00
#
_symmetry.space_group_name_H-M   'P 1'
#
loop_
_entity.id
_entity.type
_entity.pdbx_description
1 polymer ?
#
loop_
_entity_poly.entity_id
_entity_poly.type
_entity_poly.pdbx_seq_one_letter_code
_entity_poly.pdbx_strand_id
1 'polypeptide(L)'
;MPATPENALIPGVFLRPAAAAGAAAAPAQRHRRIGFPGLLALGALAVWLGLRLALLAHVDAVELDARALLLAFAKGAWFDLATLCFLVAPLLLLSAALPNRLRARRAVHALRWAALWIALAALLFGALAEITFWREFSTRFNFIAIDYLIYTTEVIGNIRESYPVGALLAGIAVLATLTLWLARRHLRFDDAPHSGRRRAALLSFALLLPFSSAKLADVGQM
;
A
#
# COMPACT_ATOMS: atom_id res chain seq x y z
N MET A 1 -27.34 -1.82 -90.29
CA MET A 1 -27.91 -2.26 -89.01
C MET A 1 -26.84 -3.00 -88.26
N PRO A 2 -26.29 -2.40 -87.21
CA PRO A 2 -25.30 -3.04 -86.37
C PRO A 2 -25.98 -3.71 -85.15
N ALA A 3 -25.50 -4.91 -84.84
CA ALA A 3 -25.92 -5.77 -83.75
C ALA A 3 -25.49 -5.21 -82.41
N THR A 4 -26.38 -5.27 -81.48
CA THR A 4 -26.15 -4.96 -80.00
C THR A 4 -25.37 -6.10 -79.39
N PRO A 5 -24.38 -5.80 -78.55
CA PRO A 5 -23.72 -6.79 -77.71
C PRO A 5 -24.54 -7.10 -76.45
N GLU A 6 -24.82 -8.36 -76.31
CA GLU A 6 -25.49 -9.06 -75.24
C GLU A 6 -24.70 -8.95 -73.92
N ASN A 7 -25.34 -8.39 -72.93
CA ASN A 7 -24.78 -8.30 -71.56
C ASN A 7 -24.75 -9.67 -70.91
N ALA A 8 -23.58 -10.28 -70.83
CA ALA A 8 -23.34 -11.48 -70.03
C ALA A 8 -23.31 -11.11 -68.54
N LEU A 9 -24.43 -11.33 -67.88
CA LEU A 9 -24.54 -11.32 -66.43
C LEU A 9 -23.78 -12.51 -65.85
N ILE A 10 -22.69 -12.26 -65.14
CA ILE A 10 -22.01 -13.28 -64.33
C ILE A 10 -22.72 -13.33 -62.98
N PRO A 11 -23.40 -14.43 -62.62
CA PRO A 11 -24.03 -14.58 -61.32
C PRO A 11 -22.98 -14.97 -60.29
N GLY A 12 -22.84 -14.23 -59.21
CA GLY A 12 -22.22 -14.74 -57.99
C GLY A 12 -21.06 -13.97 -57.37
N VAL A 13 -20.81 -12.71 -57.76
CA VAL A 13 -19.85 -11.89 -57.01
C VAL A 13 -20.61 -10.96 -56.09
N PHE A 14 -20.92 -11.44 -54.89
CA PHE A 14 -21.29 -10.56 -53.79
C PHE A 14 -20.05 -9.74 -53.37
N LEU A 15 -19.96 -8.52 -53.84
CA LEU A 15 -19.03 -7.54 -53.28
C LEU A 15 -19.42 -7.32 -51.82
N ARG A 16 -18.68 -7.93 -50.92
CA ARG A 16 -18.70 -7.57 -49.51
C ARG A 16 -18.38 -6.08 -49.41
N PRO A 17 -19.25 -5.25 -48.76
CA PRO A 17 -18.85 -3.88 -48.51
C PRO A 17 -17.58 -3.91 -47.69
N ALA A 18 -16.55 -3.20 -48.15
CA ALA A 18 -15.32 -2.99 -47.39
C ALA A 18 -15.73 -2.42 -46.03
N ALA A 19 -15.61 -3.26 -44.99
CA ALA A 19 -15.81 -2.84 -43.63
C ALA A 19 -14.95 -1.62 -43.39
N ALA A 20 -15.57 -0.53 -43.00
CA ALA A 20 -14.97 0.74 -42.66
C ALA A 20 -13.75 0.47 -41.77
N ALA A 21 -12.56 0.57 -42.33
CA ALA A 21 -11.31 0.54 -41.64
C ALA A 21 -11.25 1.78 -40.73
N GLY A 22 -11.09 1.56 -39.44
CA GLY A 22 -10.47 2.51 -38.56
C GLY A 22 -11.36 3.52 -37.87
N ALA A 23 -12.34 3.06 -37.07
CA ALA A 23 -12.50 3.75 -35.79
C ALA A 23 -11.34 3.26 -34.91
N ALA A 24 -10.22 3.99 -34.91
CA ALA A 24 -9.19 3.80 -33.90
C ALA A 24 -9.88 4.00 -32.56
N ALA A 25 -10.15 2.89 -31.86
CA ALA A 25 -10.67 2.91 -30.50
C ALA A 25 -9.68 3.76 -29.70
N ALA A 26 -10.13 4.93 -29.25
CA ALA A 26 -9.38 5.78 -28.35
C ALA A 26 -8.79 4.89 -27.24
N PRO A 27 -7.51 5.01 -26.90
CA PRO A 27 -6.92 4.15 -25.89
C PRO A 27 -7.75 4.33 -24.62
N ALA A 28 -8.47 3.28 -24.23
CA ALA A 28 -9.21 3.26 -22.98
C ALA A 28 -8.22 3.71 -21.91
N GLN A 29 -8.49 4.83 -21.27
CA GLN A 29 -7.67 5.35 -20.17
C GLN A 29 -7.58 4.22 -19.15
N ARG A 30 -6.48 3.49 -19.18
CA ARG A 30 -6.12 2.51 -18.16
C ARG A 30 -5.88 3.30 -16.89
N HIS A 31 -6.94 3.53 -16.11
CA HIS A 31 -6.77 3.96 -14.74
C HIS A 31 -5.68 3.07 -14.13
N ARG A 32 -4.54 3.68 -13.76
CA ARG A 32 -3.44 2.98 -13.10
C ARG A 32 -3.97 2.44 -11.78
N ARG A 33 -4.39 1.18 -11.79
CA ARG A 33 -4.84 0.50 -10.58
C ARG A 33 -3.62 0.07 -9.80
N ILE A 34 -3.61 0.38 -8.52
CA ILE A 34 -2.51 0.12 -7.61
C ILE A 34 -2.60 -1.34 -7.15
N GLY A 35 -1.48 -2.05 -7.17
CA GLY A 35 -1.40 -3.41 -6.63
C GLY A 35 -1.44 -3.43 -5.10
N PHE A 36 -1.74 -4.60 -4.53
CA PHE A 36 -1.79 -4.84 -3.09
C PHE A 36 -0.57 -4.29 -2.31
N PRO A 37 0.71 -4.58 -2.67
CA PRO A 37 1.84 -4.02 -1.95
C PRO A 37 1.94 -2.50 -2.09
N GLY A 38 1.56 -1.95 -3.24
CA GLY A 38 1.59 -0.50 -3.47
C GLY A 38 0.56 0.25 -2.63
N LEU A 39 -0.65 -0.31 -2.44
CA LEU A 39 -1.64 0.32 -1.57
C LEU A 39 -1.20 0.31 -0.10
N LEU A 40 -0.63 -0.81 0.37
CA LEU A 40 -0.08 -0.89 1.72
C LEU A 40 1.05 0.12 1.91
N ALA A 41 1.95 0.23 0.92
CA ALA A 41 3.05 1.19 0.94
C ALA A 41 2.54 2.64 1.03
N LEU A 42 1.58 3.01 0.20
CA LEU A 42 0.98 4.35 0.22
C LEU A 42 0.24 4.60 1.52
N GLY A 43 -0.50 3.62 2.03
CA GLY A 43 -1.19 3.71 3.32
C GLY A 43 -0.22 3.93 4.47
N ALA A 44 0.87 3.17 4.53
CA ALA A 44 1.91 3.31 5.55
C ALA A 44 2.56 4.70 5.49
N LEU A 45 2.99 5.14 4.31
CA LEU A 45 3.58 6.47 4.13
C LEU A 45 2.60 7.59 4.51
N ALA A 46 1.33 7.47 4.18
CA ALA A 46 0.31 8.45 4.55
C ALA A 46 0.10 8.51 6.08
N VAL A 47 0.05 7.35 6.76
CA VAL A 47 -0.08 7.28 8.22
C VAL A 47 1.15 7.88 8.90
N TRP A 48 2.35 7.54 8.47
CA TRP A 48 3.59 8.07 9.07
C TRP A 48 3.77 9.56 8.81
N LEU A 49 3.43 10.05 7.62
CA LEU A 49 3.43 11.49 7.35
C LEU A 49 2.39 12.22 8.20
N GLY A 50 1.17 11.68 8.28
CA GLY A 50 0.11 12.23 9.12
C GLY A 50 0.51 12.28 10.60
N LEU A 51 1.16 11.22 11.10
CA LEU A 51 1.71 11.16 12.44
C LEU A 51 2.75 12.26 12.69
N ARG A 52 3.70 12.46 11.75
CA ARG A 52 4.69 13.55 11.88
C ARG A 52 4.05 14.92 11.91
N LEU A 53 3.06 15.16 11.06
CA LEU A 53 2.34 16.43 11.05
C LEU A 53 1.55 16.62 12.36
N ALA A 54 0.94 15.57 12.89
CA ALA A 54 0.24 15.61 14.17
C ALA A 54 1.20 15.91 15.33
N LEU A 55 2.39 15.28 15.36
CA LEU A 55 3.40 15.54 16.38
C LEU A 55 3.98 16.95 16.25
N LEU A 56 4.21 17.42 15.03
CA LEU A 56 4.68 18.79 14.79
C LEU A 56 3.71 19.85 15.35
N ALA A 57 2.41 19.59 15.30
CA ALA A 57 1.40 20.49 15.86
C ALA A 57 1.47 20.63 17.40
N HIS A 58 2.24 19.77 18.09
CA HIS A 58 2.47 19.80 19.53
C HIS A 58 3.82 20.41 19.91
N VAL A 59 4.61 20.89 18.94
CA VAL A 59 5.90 21.55 19.18
C VAL A 59 5.69 23.06 19.15
N ASP A 60 6.26 23.76 20.13
CA ASP A 60 6.16 25.22 20.20
C ASP A 60 6.85 25.89 19.01
N ALA A 61 6.14 26.81 18.36
CA ALA A 61 6.60 27.49 17.15
C ALA A 61 7.90 28.29 17.33
N VAL A 62 8.22 28.68 18.55
CA VAL A 62 9.42 29.49 18.90
C VAL A 62 10.72 28.69 18.76
N GLU A 63 10.65 27.35 18.84
CA GLU A 63 11.82 26.46 18.75
C GLU A 63 12.06 25.89 17.34
N LEU A 64 11.21 26.25 16.36
CA LEU A 64 11.26 25.66 15.02
C LEU A 64 12.25 26.40 14.12
N ASP A 65 13.48 25.89 14.02
CA ASP A 65 14.37 26.22 12.92
C ASP A 65 13.97 25.47 11.64
N ALA A 66 13.75 26.21 10.55
CA ALA A 66 13.32 25.67 9.26
C ALA A 66 14.29 24.61 8.71
N ARG A 67 15.60 24.79 8.93
CA ARG A 67 16.63 23.83 8.51
C ARG A 67 16.54 22.54 9.32
N ALA A 68 16.41 22.65 10.63
CA ALA A 68 16.26 21.52 11.54
C ALA A 68 14.98 20.71 11.19
N LEU A 69 13.88 21.42 10.92
CA LEU A 69 12.62 20.82 10.50
C LEU A 69 12.76 20.04 9.18
N LEU A 70 13.37 20.65 8.17
CA LEU A 70 13.59 19.99 6.88
C LEU A 70 14.44 18.73 7.03
N LEU A 71 15.53 18.80 7.81
CA LEU A 71 16.38 17.66 8.08
C LEU A 71 15.65 16.55 8.87
N ALA A 72 14.82 16.92 9.84
CA ALA A 72 14.01 15.94 10.58
C ALA A 72 13.01 15.22 9.69
N PHE A 73 12.33 15.94 8.78
CA PHE A 73 11.42 15.32 7.81
C PHE A 73 12.17 14.45 6.79
N ALA A 74 13.32 14.89 6.30
CA ALA A 74 14.13 14.13 5.35
C ALA A 74 14.67 12.83 5.99
N LYS A 75 15.26 12.93 7.19
CA LYS A 75 15.71 11.74 7.95
C LYS A 75 14.54 10.81 8.25
N GLY A 76 13.40 11.36 8.70
CA GLY A 76 12.22 10.59 8.97
C GLY A 76 11.69 9.87 7.73
N ALA A 77 11.59 10.53 6.57
CA ALA A 77 11.19 9.88 5.32
C ALA A 77 12.15 8.76 4.89
N TRP A 78 13.44 8.94 5.17
CA TRP A 78 14.45 7.92 4.95
C TRP A 78 14.20 6.65 5.78
N PHE A 79 13.95 6.81 7.09
CA PHE A 79 13.61 5.68 7.96
C PHE A 79 12.26 5.03 7.60
N ASP A 80 11.28 5.81 7.15
CA ASP A 80 10.02 5.25 6.64
C ASP A 80 10.26 4.36 5.42
N LEU A 81 11.13 4.80 4.51
CA LEU A 81 11.49 4.00 3.33
C LEU A 81 12.16 2.69 3.74
N ALA A 82 13.08 2.74 4.71
CA ALA A 82 13.72 1.55 5.25
C ALA A 82 12.69 0.60 5.88
N THR A 83 11.80 1.13 6.73
CA THR A 83 10.73 0.34 7.37
C THR A 83 9.77 -0.25 6.34
N LEU A 84 9.45 0.52 5.28
CA LEU A 84 8.60 0.07 4.18
C LEU A 84 9.19 -1.15 3.46
N CYS A 85 10.51 -1.21 3.29
CA CYS A 85 11.18 -2.36 2.71
C CYS A 85 10.93 -3.64 3.53
N PHE A 86 11.00 -3.56 4.86
CA PHE A 86 10.67 -4.68 5.75
C PHE A 86 9.18 -5.05 5.69
N LEU A 87 8.29 -4.07 5.61
CA LEU A 87 6.84 -4.30 5.53
C LEU A 87 6.43 -4.95 4.20
N VAL A 88 7.06 -4.57 3.10
CA VAL A 88 6.73 -5.06 1.75
C VAL A 88 7.39 -6.42 1.45
N ALA A 89 8.55 -6.70 2.00
CA ALA A 89 9.30 -7.93 1.73
C ALA A 89 8.47 -9.22 1.97
N PRO A 90 7.80 -9.43 3.11
CA PRO A 90 7.00 -10.63 3.33
C PRO A 90 5.82 -10.75 2.36
N LEU A 91 5.26 -9.64 1.89
CA LEU A 91 4.19 -9.65 0.89
C LEU A 91 4.69 -10.09 -0.48
N LEU A 92 5.91 -9.70 -0.85
CA LEU A 92 6.56 -10.16 -2.07
C LEU A 92 6.87 -11.66 -1.98
N LEU A 93 7.38 -12.14 -0.83
CA LEU A 93 7.61 -13.56 -0.58
C LEU A 93 6.32 -14.37 -0.69
N LEU A 94 5.25 -13.94 -0.02
CA LEU A 94 3.94 -14.58 -0.10
C LEU A 94 3.40 -14.58 -1.54
N SER A 95 3.59 -13.46 -2.25
CA SER A 95 3.17 -13.37 -3.65
C SER A 95 3.95 -14.33 -4.55
N ALA A 96 5.25 -14.51 -4.32
CA ALA A 96 6.08 -15.44 -5.08
C ALA A 96 5.78 -16.90 -4.72
N ALA A 97 5.54 -17.20 -3.44
CA ALA A 97 5.24 -18.56 -2.95
C ALA A 97 3.86 -19.05 -3.37
N LEU A 98 2.88 -18.13 -3.57
CA LEU A 98 1.51 -18.50 -3.86
C LEU A 98 1.39 -19.25 -5.21
N PRO A 99 0.89 -20.51 -5.23
CA PRO A 99 0.67 -21.26 -6.45
C PRO A 99 -0.32 -20.56 -7.39
N ASN A 100 -0.04 -20.60 -8.69
CA ASN A 100 -0.88 -19.95 -9.70
C ASN A 100 -2.36 -20.41 -9.64
N ARG A 101 -2.59 -21.68 -9.28
CA ARG A 101 -3.93 -22.27 -9.16
C ARG A 101 -4.78 -21.66 -8.05
N LEU A 102 -4.13 -21.06 -7.04
CA LEU A 102 -4.82 -20.49 -5.87
C LEU A 102 -5.06 -18.98 -6.00
N ARG A 103 -4.35 -18.29 -6.91
CA ARG A 103 -4.35 -16.82 -7.01
C ARG A 103 -5.73 -16.23 -7.20
N ALA A 104 -6.56 -16.83 -8.05
CA ALA A 104 -7.90 -16.37 -8.37
C ALA A 104 -8.99 -16.93 -7.43
N ARG A 105 -8.61 -17.72 -6.40
CA ARG A 105 -9.61 -18.27 -5.46
C ARG A 105 -10.18 -17.17 -4.58
N ARG A 106 -11.50 -17.20 -4.36
CA ARG A 106 -12.21 -16.26 -3.49
C ARG A 106 -11.61 -16.20 -2.06
N ALA A 107 -11.19 -17.34 -1.53
CA ALA A 107 -10.54 -17.41 -0.22
C ALA A 107 -9.23 -16.60 -0.16
N VAL A 108 -8.41 -16.64 -1.21
CA VAL A 108 -7.17 -15.86 -1.31
C VAL A 108 -7.47 -14.36 -1.43
N HIS A 109 -8.51 -13.99 -2.17
CA HIS A 109 -8.96 -12.60 -2.20
C HIS A 109 -9.42 -12.11 -0.84
N ALA A 110 -10.25 -12.90 -0.13
CA ALA A 110 -10.68 -12.57 1.23
C ALA A 110 -9.49 -12.44 2.19
N LEU A 111 -8.52 -13.35 2.11
CA LEU A 111 -7.30 -13.30 2.93
C LEU A 111 -6.48 -12.02 2.64
N ARG A 112 -6.33 -11.62 1.38
CA ARG A 112 -5.63 -10.38 0.99
C ARG A 112 -6.34 -9.14 1.54
N TRP A 113 -7.68 -9.09 1.48
CA TRP A 113 -8.47 -8.01 2.08
C TRP A 113 -8.31 -7.97 3.59
N ALA A 114 -8.39 -9.13 4.26
CA ALA A 114 -8.18 -9.24 5.70
C ALA A 114 -6.76 -8.80 6.09
N ALA A 115 -5.73 -9.21 5.34
CA ALA A 115 -4.35 -8.81 5.58
C ALA A 115 -4.14 -7.31 5.42
N LEU A 116 -4.77 -6.67 4.40
CA LEU A 116 -4.74 -5.21 4.25
C LEU A 116 -5.41 -4.51 5.42
N TRP A 117 -6.58 -5.01 5.84
CA TRP A 117 -7.33 -4.42 6.94
C TRP A 117 -6.53 -4.50 8.24
N ILE A 118 -5.97 -5.69 8.56
CA ILE A 118 -5.13 -5.89 9.75
C ILE A 118 -3.89 -4.99 9.70
N ALA A 119 -3.19 -4.92 8.56
CA ALA A 119 -2.01 -4.09 8.43
C ALA A 119 -2.33 -2.60 8.61
N LEU A 120 -3.42 -2.12 8.02
CA LEU A 120 -3.85 -0.73 8.16
C LEU A 120 -4.31 -0.43 9.60
N ALA A 121 -5.06 -1.33 10.21
CA ALA A 121 -5.48 -1.20 11.61
C ALA A 121 -4.27 -1.17 12.55
N ALA A 122 -3.26 -2.02 12.32
CA ALA A 122 -2.01 -2.02 13.10
C ALA A 122 -1.21 -0.72 12.91
N LEU A 123 -1.13 -0.18 11.70
CA LEU A 123 -0.48 1.11 11.44
C LEU A 123 -1.19 2.26 12.15
N LEU A 124 -2.52 2.30 12.10
CA LEU A 124 -3.33 3.30 12.79
C LEU A 124 -3.22 3.16 14.31
N PHE A 125 -3.23 1.94 14.83
CA PHE A 125 -3.01 1.66 16.24
C PHE A 125 -1.62 2.12 16.69
N GLY A 126 -0.56 1.80 15.93
CA GLY A 126 0.79 2.26 16.23
C GLY A 126 0.90 3.79 16.23
N ALA A 127 0.26 4.47 15.27
CA ALA A 127 0.23 5.93 15.22
C ALA A 127 -0.50 6.53 16.45
N LEU A 128 -1.64 5.96 16.85
CA LEU A 128 -2.37 6.39 18.04
C LEU A 128 -1.54 6.16 19.30
N ALA A 129 -0.92 4.99 19.43
CA ALA A 129 -0.06 4.66 20.56
C ALA A 129 1.14 5.62 20.66
N GLU A 130 1.75 5.99 19.52
CA GLU A 130 2.87 6.95 19.50
C GLU A 130 2.43 8.36 19.88
N ILE A 131 1.24 8.81 19.46
CA ILE A 131 0.67 10.10 19.88
C ILE A 131 0.40 10.09 21.39
N THR A 132 -0.17 9.01 21.92
CA THR A 132 -0.45 8.85 23.35
C THR A 132 0.86 8.88 24.14
N PHE A 133 1.86 8.14 23.71
CA PHE A 133 3.18 8.12 24.33
C PHE A 133 3.86 9.51 24.32
N TRP A 134 3.75 10.23 23.19
CA TRP A 134 4.26 11.60 23.12
C TRP A 134 3.60 12.53 24.14
N ARG A 135 2.30 12.41 24.33
CA ARG A 135 1.55 13.24 25.28
C ARG A 135 1.98 12.98 26.74
N GLU A 136 2.37 11.75 27.07
CA GLU A 136 2.81 11.37 28.40
C GLU A 136 4.30 11.71 28.64
N PHE A 137 5.15 11.52 27.65
CA PHE A 137 6.61 11.57 27.81
C PHE A 137 7.29 12.68 27.02
N SER A 138 6.58 13.47 26.22
CA SER A 138 7.11 14.52 25.32
C SER A 138 8.24 14.03 24.41
N THR A 139 8.27 12.74 24.11
CA THR A 139 9.26 12.08 23.25
C THR A 139 8.61 10.99 22.40
N ARG A 140 9.24 10.63 21.27
CA ARG A 140 8.83 9.50 20.45
C ARG A 140 9.17 8.17 21.14
N PHE A 141 8.61 7.06 20.65
CA PHE A 141 8.94 5.73 21.16
C PHE A 141 10.45 5.54 21.28
N ASN A 142 10.87 5.17 22.47
CA ASN A 142 12.26 4.92 22.85
C ASN A 142 12.34 3.68 23.76
N PHE A 143 13.45 3.48 24.47
CA PHE A 143 13.64 2.35 25.38
C PHE A 143 12.58 2.27 26.50
N ILE A 144 12.01 3.40 26.92
CA ILE A 144 10.93 3.43 27.94
C ILE A 144 9.73 2.63 27.43
N ALA A 145 9.38 2.73 26.13
CA ALA A 145 8.31 1.94 25.55
C ALA A 145 8.56 0.42 25.63
N ILE A 146 9.84 0.00 25.59
CA ILE A 146 10.23 -1.40 25.76
C ILE A 146 10.03 -1.85 27.22
N ASP A 147 10.37 -0.99 28.20
CA ASP A 147 10.15 -1.29 29.61
C ASP A 147 8.67 -1.47 29.92
N TYR A 148 7.78 -0.68 29.29
CA TYR A 148 6.33 -0.88 29.39
C TYR A 148 5.85 -2.24 28.85
N LEU A 149 6.56 -2.85 27.90
CA LEU A 149 6.25 -4.20 27.42
C LEU A 149 6.63 -5.29 28.44
N ILE A 150 7.57 -5.03 29.36
CA ILE A 150 7.98 -5.97 30.40
C ILE A 150 6.89 -6.02 31.49
N TYR A 151 6.35 -4.88 31.88
CA TYR A 151 5.30 -4.74 32.90
C TYR A 151 3.89 -4.71 32.29
N THR A 152 3.64 -5.59 31.33
CA THR A 152 2.44 -5.55 30.46
C THR A 152 1.12 -5.50 31.21
N THR A 153 0.98 -6.25 32.32
CA THR A 153 -0.30 -6.34 33.07
C THR A 153 -0.66 -5.03 33.74
N GLU A 154 0.31 -4.38 34.38
CA GLU A 154 0.12 -3.11 35.07
C GLU A 154 -0.16 -1.99 34.09
N VAL A 155 0.61 -1.96 32.97
CA VAL A 155 0.44 -0.98 31.90
C VAL A 155 -0.94 -1.09 31.24
N ILE A 156 -1.40 -2.30 30.93
CA ILE A 156 -2.74 -2.51 30.35
C ILE A 156 -3.83 -2.05 31.36
N GLY A 157 -3.64 -2.28 32.65
CA GLY A 157 -4.54 -1.78 33.71
C GLY A 157 -4.64 -0.24 33.64
N ASN A 158 -3.52 0.44 33.73
CA ASN A 158 -3.45 1.89 33.68
C ASN A 158 -4.03 2.49 32.39
N ILE A 159 -3.74 1.87 31.23
CA ILE A 159 -4.29 2.34 29.96
C ILE A 159 -5.83 2.22 29.95
N ARG A 160 -6.39 1.12 30.47
CA ARG A 160 -7.85 0.92 30.55
C ARG A 160 -8.55 1.89 31.47
N GLU A 161 -7.88 2.30 32.55
CA GLU A 161 -8.40 3.30 33.50
C GLU A 161 -8.32 4.72 32.91
N SER A 162 -7.24 5.03 32.18
CA SER A 162 -6.97 6.37 31.67
C SER A 162 -7.65 6.67 30.33
N TYR A 163 -7.92 5.66 29.52
CA TYR A 163 -8.39 5.84 28.14
C TYR A 163 -9.60 4.95 27.81
N PRO A 164 -10.56 5.43 27.02
CA PRO A 164 -11.69 4.64 26.54
C PRO A 164 -11.24 3.67 25.41
N VAL A 165 -10.45 2.66 25.78
CA VAL A 165 -9.78 1.73 24.84
C VAL A 165 -10.76 1.13 23.83
N GLY A 166 -11.97 0.73 24.28
CA GLY A 166 -12.98 0.19 23.40
C GLY A 166 -13.42 1.14 22.28
N ALA A 167 -13.63 2.42 22.62
CA ALA A 167 -13.99 3.44 21.65
C ALA A 167 -12.84 3.75 20.68
N LEU A 168 -11.60 3.78 21.18
CA LEU A 168 -10.41 3.98 20.35
C LEU A 168 -10.21 2.84 19.34
N LEU A 169 -10.32 1.59 19.77
CA LEU A 169 -10.24 0.43 18.90
C LEU A 169 -11.37 0.39 17.87
N ALA A 170 -12.61 0.73 18.29
CA ALA A 170 -13.73 0.87 17.37
C ALA A 170 -13.47 1.96 16.32
N GLY A 171 -12.93 3.11 16.73
CA GLY A 171 -12.54 4.19 15.83
C GLY A 171 -11.51 3.75 14.79
N ILE A 172 -10.47 3.02 15.23
CA ILE A 172 -9.46 2.45 14.33
C ILE A 172 -10.11 1.48 13.34
N ALA A 173 -10.98 0.58 13.81
CA ALA A 173 -11.66 -0.39 12.96
C ALA A 173 -12.55 0.31 11.91
N VAL A 174 -13.29 1.32 12.30
CA VAL A 174 -14.13 2.14 11.40
C VAL A 174 -13.25 2.85 10.37
N LEU A 175 -12.17 3.52 10.81
CA LEU A 175 -11.27 4.27 9.92
C LEU A 175 -10.57 3.33 8.92
N ALA A 176 -10.08 2.18 9.37
CA ALA A 176 -9.47 1.17 8.51
C ALA A 176 -10.48 0.65 7.47
N THR A 177 -11.71 0.36 7.90
CA THR A 177 -12.77 -0.13 7.02
C THR A 177 -13.16 0.93 5.99
N LEU A 178 -13.36 2.18 6.41
CA LEU A 178 -13.70 3.29 5.53
C LEU A 178 -12.60 3.55 4.49
N THR A 179 -11.35 3.59 4.94
CA THR A 179 -10.19 3.80 4.05
C THR A 179 -10.12 2.71 2.98
N LEU A 180 -10.27 1.44 3.34
CA LEU A 180 -10.28 0.34 2.38
C LEU A 180 -11.51 0.36 1.48
N TRP A 181 -12.67 0.74 2.01
CA TRP A 181 -13.89 0.87 1.21
C TRP A 181 -13.75 1.96 0.14
N LEU A 182 -13.13 3.10 0.47
CA LEU A 182 -12.83 4.17 -0.49
C LEU A 182 -11.76 3.71 -1.50
N ALA A 183 -10.72 3.03 -1.03
CA ALA A 183 -9.62 2.54 -1.86
C ALA A 183 -10.01 1.37 -2.79
N ARG A 184 -11.10 0.65 -2.51
CA ARG A 184 -11.49 -0.59 -3.24
C ARG A 184 -11.61 -0.41 -4.76
N ARG A 185 -11.97 0.78 -5.22
CA ARG A 185 -12.11 1.07 -6.66
C ARG A 185 -10.76 1.20 -7.37
N HIS A 186 -9.71 1.55 -6.62
CA HIS A 186 -8.35 1.75 -7.11
C HIS A 186 -7.46 0.52 -6.92
N LEU A 187 -7.91 -0.45 -6.09
CA LEU A 187 -7.17 -1.65 -5.78
C LEU A 187 -7.37 -2.71 -6.86
N ARG A 188 -6.26 -3.34 -7.24
CA ARG A 188 -6.26 -4.54 -8.08
C ARG A 188 -5.39 -5.63 -7.46
N PHE A 189 -5.98 -6.79 -7.24
CA PHE A 189 -5.21 -7.99 -6.95
C PHE A 189 -4.66 -8.55 -8.26
N ASP A 190 -3.39 -8.91 -8.24
CA ASP A 190 -2.75 -9.55 -9.38
C ASP A 190 -3.04 -11.04 -9.35
N ASP A 191 -4.02 -11.45 -10.14
CA ASP A 191 -4.45 -12.84 -10.28
C ASP A 191 -3.76 -13.55 -11.45
N ALA A 192 -3.01 -12.81 -12.28
CA ALA A 192 -2.28 -13.37 -13.39
C ALA A 192 -1.26 -14.41 -12.92
N PRO A 193 -1.09 -15.50 -13.66
CA PRO A 193 -0.08 -16.50 -13.36
C PRO A 193 1.31 -15.87 -13.41
N HIS A 194 2.11 -16.14 -12.39
CA HIS A 194 3.49 -15.67 -12.36
C HIS A 194 4.37 -16.66 -13.14
N SER A 195 5.11 -16.12 -14.10
CA SER A 195 6.19 -16.87 -14.77
C SER A 195 7.34 -17.15 -13.78
N GLY A 196 8.17 -18.16 -14.10
CA GLY A 196 9.35 -18.47 -13.27
C GLY A 196 10.28 -17.26 -13.10
N ARG A 197 10.51 -16.49 -14.17
CA ARG A 197 11.31 -15.25 -14.12
C ARG A 197 10.72 -14.21 -13.15
N ARG A 198 9.39 -14.03 -13.18
CA ARG A 198 8.71 -13.08 -12.28
C ARG A 198 8.80 -13.53 -10.82
N ARG A 199 8.65 -14.84 -10.55
CA ARG A 199 8.84 -15.40 -9.20
C ARG A 199 10.26 -15.19 -8.71
N ALA A 200 11.27 -15.49 -9.53
CA ALA A 200 12.66 -15.24 -9.18
C ALA A 200 12.93 -13.77 -8.87
N ALA A 201 12.42 -12.85 -9.69
CA ALA A 201 12.53 -11.42 -9.43
C ALA A 201 11.87 -11.00 -8.10
N LEU A 202 10.66 -11.47 -7.82
CA LEU A 202 9.97 -11.16 -6.55
C LEU A 202 10.74 -11.69 -5.34
N LEU A 203 11.31 -12.91 -5.43
CA LEU A 203 12.14 -13.50 -4.37
C LEU A 203 13.43 -12.68 -4.19
N SER A 204 14.11 -12.33 -5.28
CA SER A 204 15.33 -11.50 -5.20
C SER A 204 15.03 -10.15 -4.57
N PHE A 205 13.97 -9.46 -4.98
CA PHE A 205 13.57 -8.19 -4.36
C PHE A 205 13.22 -8.36 -2.89
N ALA A 206 12.46 -9.40 -2.54
CA ALA A 206 12.05 -9.66 -1.16
C ALA A 206 13.23 -9.93 -0.23
N LEU A 207 14.29 -10.55 -0.72
CA LEU A 207 15.52 -10.82 0.05
C LEU A 207 16.44 -9.60 0.11
N LEU A 208 16.58 -8.87 -1.01
CA LEU A 208 17.49 -7.74 -1.11
C LEU A 208 16.95 -6.48 -0.40
N LEU A 209 15.64 -6.25 -0.40
CA LEU A 209 15.04 -5.05 0.20
C LEU A 209 15.36 -4.89 1.69
N PRO A 210 15.18 -5.91 2.57
CA PRO A 210 15.52 -5.78 3.98
C PRO A 210 17.03 -5.58 4.21
N PHE A 211 17.86 -6.26 3.41
CA PHE A 211 19.32 -6.12 3.50
C PHE A 211 19.77 -4.72 3.11
N SER A 212 19.26 -4.18 2.01
CA SER A 212 19.53 -2.81 1.58
C SER A 212 19.06 -1.78 2.61
N SER A 213 17.89 -1.99 3.21
CA SER A 213 17.32 -1.07 4.19
C SER A 213 18.09 -1.06 5.52
N ALA A 214 18.66 -2.19 5.94
CA ALA A 214 19.54 -2.23 7.11
C ALA A 214 20.79 -1.37 6.89
N LYS A 215 21.39 -1.44 5.69
CA LYS A 215 22.52 -0.56 5.32
C LYS A 215 22.13 0.92 5.23
N LEU A 216 20.93 1.18 4.71
CA LEU A 216 20.38 2.54 4.63
C LEU A 216 20.12 3.13 6.03
N ALA A 217 19.65 2.32 6.98
CA ALA A 217 19.44 2.75 8.36
C ALA A 217 20.75 3.13 9.05
N ASP A 218 21.84 2.36 8.83
CA ASP A 218 23.16 2.67 9.34
C ASP A 218 23.70 4.02 8.86
N VAL A 219 23.53 4.32 7.58
CA VAL A 219 23.95 5.61 6.99
C VAL A 219 23.14 6.78 7.55
N GLY A 220 21.86 6.57 7.90
CA GLY A 220 20.99 7.60 8.47
C GLY A 220 21.31 7.99 9.91
N GLN A 221 22.16 7.21 10.59
CA GLN A 221 22.59 7.48 11.98
C GLN A 221 23.88 8.31 12.05
N MET A 222 24.66 8.40 10.97
CA MET A 222 25.82 9.25 10.85
C MET A 222 25.41 10.68 10.45
#